data_b0c47e3d921d06a8edfa4aea91948f1a
#
_entry.id   b0c47e3d921d06a8edfa4aea91948f1a
#
_cell.length_a   1.000
_cell.length_b   1.000
_cell.length_c   1.000
_cell.angle_alpha   90.00
_cell.angle_beta   90.00
_cell.angle_gamma   90.00
#
_symmetry.space_group_name_H-M   'P 1'
#
loop_
_entity.id
_entity.type
_entity.pdbx_description
1 polymer ?
#
loop_
_entity_poly.entity_id
_entity_poly.type
_entity_poly.pdbx_seq_one_letter_code
_entity_poly.pdbx_strand_id
1 'polypeptide(L)'
;VAVFYKINKFFFSEKISFFSSLIFSIFPLHVYACAQISSISLQSFLTILFFYFFFQFIKKGNFLSIFSFSLTGGLLILLRGEFIAIFILSLSYLLFFLKIEIKKIFLVGLITFIIILPYLTRNILIFETVTITKSVGWNLWKGNNPYSTVEGSSQVYGNLAEQIKNIPKNKFYEINSDKVFLDEAFKNINNEPVRYLILFFKKVLSFMFIDIKSTQPNYYNPWHYLPVLFLGITSTLGIIVSNKKSHQLNYLILYLFLNIIIFSIFFILPRYKLGIIPIQIIFTNVLFNYV
;
A
#
# COMPACT_ATOMS: atom_id res chain seq x y z
N VAL A 1 -14.50 -6.66 8.33
CA VAL A 1 -15.50 -7.54 7.69
C VAL A 1 -16.74 -6.74 7.30
N ALA A 2 -17.49 -6.12 8.26
CA ALA A 2 -18.74 -5.41 7.97
C ALA A 2 -18.61 -4.29 6.93
N VAL A 3 -17.52 -3.52 6.96
CA VAL A 3 -17.24 -2.46 5.95
C VAL A 3 -16.94 -3.10 4.60
N PHE A 4 -16.21 -4.21 4.56
CA PHE A 4 -15.92 -4.93 3.32
C PHE A 4 -17.17 -5.51 2.67
N TYR A 5 -18.12 -6.01 3.47
CA TYR A 5 -19.47 -6.37 2.99
C TYR A 5 -20.15 -5.21 2.28
N LYS A 6 -20.15 -4.01 2.91
CA LYS A 6 -20.74 -2.80 2.30
C LYS A 6 -20.04 -2.39 0.99
N ILE A 7 -18.72 -2.59 0.88
CA ILE A 7 -18.00 -2.35 -0.38
C ILE A 7 -18.44 -3.34 -1.46
N ASN A 8 -18.49 -4.63 -1.13
CA ASN A 8 -18.92 -5.64 -2.11
C ASN A 8 -20.33 -5.38 -2.65
N LYS A 9 -21.24 -4.82 -1.84
CA LYS A 9 -22.58 -4.42 -2.30
C LYS A 9 -22.61 -3.32 -3.36
N PHE A 10 -21.51 -2.63 -3.63
CA PHE A 10 -21.41 -1.74 -4.80
C PHE A 10 -21.27 -2.52 -6.11
N PHE A 11 -20.86 -3.78 -6.07
CA PHE A 11 -20.50 -4.57 -7.24
C PHE A 11 -21.37 -5.83 -7.41
N PHE A 12 -21.80 -6.42 -6.30
CA PHE A 12 -22.39 -7.77 -6.28
C PHE A 12 -23.69 -7.85 -5.48
N SER A 13 -24.41 -8.95 -5.68
CA SER A 13 -25.59 -9.30 -4.90
C SER A 13 -25.29 -9.51 -3.42
N GLU A 14 -26.31 -9.53 -2.56
CA GLU A 14 -26.14 -9.72 -1.12
C GLU A 14 -25.47 -11.03 -0.76
N LYS A 15 -25.83 -12.13 -1.47
CA LYS A 15 -25.22 -13.45 -1.25
C LYS A 15 -23.72 -13.43 -1.51
N ILE A 16 -23.29 -12.92 -2.68
CA ILE A 16 -21.88 -12.84 -3.03
C ILE A 16 -21.13 -11.93 -2.06
N SER A 17 -21.70 -10.77 -1.71
CA SER A 17 -21.11 -9.84 -0.75
C SER A 17 -20.92 -10.47 0.63
N PHE A 18 -21.88 -11.31 1.08
CA PHE A 18 -21.77 -12.04 2.33
C PHE A 18 -20.64 -13.08 2.30
N PHE A 19 -20.62 -13.96 1.27
CA PHE A 19 -19.58 -14.97 1.15
C PHE A 19 -18.18 -14.37 0.98
N SER A 20 -18.04 -13.29 0.21
CA SER A 20 -16.79 -12.57 0.08
C SER A 20 -16.27 -12.06 1.43
N SER A 21 -17.19 -11.55 2.24
CA SER A 21 -16.84 -11.02 3.56
C SER A 21 -16.51 -12.11 4.55
N LEU A 22 -17.14 -13.28 4.42
CA LEU A 22 -16.80 -14.47 5.18
C LEU A 22 -15.40 -14.98 4.81
N ILE A 23 -15.11 -15.12 3.50
CA ILE A 23 -13.78 -15.49 3.01
C ILE A 23 -12.73 -14.50 3.55
N PHE A 24 -12.99 -13.19 3.46
CA PHE A 24 -12.09 -12.18 3.98
C PHE A 24 -11.85 -12.32 5.49
N SER A 25 -12.87 -12.67 6.27
CA SER A 25 -12.76 -12.81 7.73
C SER A 25 -11.90 -13.98 8.19
N ILE A 26 -11.90 -15.08 7.42
CA ILE A 26 -11.15 -16.31 7.72
C ILE A 26 -9.89 -16.46 6.88
N PHE A 27 -9.54 -15.45 6.05
CA PHE A 27 -8.37 -15.53 5.18
C PHE A 27 -7.10 -15.68 6.00
N PRO A 28 -6.32 -16.77 5.85
CA PRO A 28 -5.28 -17.15 6.79
C PRO A 28 -4.25 -16.06 7.06
N LEU A 29 -3.76 -15.41 6.00
CA LEU A 29 -2.77 -14.34 6.12
C LEU A 29 -3.33 -13.13 6.89
N HIS A 30 -4.61 -12.82 6.72
CA HIS A 30 -5.27 -11.73 7.43
C HIS A 30 -5.45 -12.05 8.91
N VAL A 31 -5.92 -13.27 9.23
CA VAL A 31 -6.07 -13.75 10.61
C VAL A 31 -4.73 -13.73 11.33
N TYR A 32 -3.68 -14.28 10.69
CA TYR A 32 -2.33 -14.27 11.26
C TYR A 32 -1.82 -12.85 11.53
N ALA A 33 -2.02 -11.92 10.59
CA ALA A 33 -1.57 -10.54 10.76
C ALA A 33 -2.33 -9.79 11.85
N CYS A 34 -3.61 -10.10 12.09
CA CYS A 34 -4.37 -9.52 13.19
C CYS A 34 -3.85 -9.96 14.57
N ALA A 35 -3.20 -11.12 14.66
CA ALA A 35 -2.56 -11.61 15.89
C ALA A 35 -1.18 -10.97 16.15
N GLN A 36 -0.62 -10.24 15.20
CA GLN A 36 0.67 -9.57 15.34
C GLN A 36 0.52 -8.16 15.90
N ILE A 37 1.42 -7.77 16.81
CA ILE A 37 1.53 -6.38 17.28
C ILE A 37 2.19 -5.54 16.16
N SER A 38 1.37 -5.02 15.25
CA SER A 38 1.85 -4.21 14.14
C SER A 38 0.79 -3.23 13.64
N SER A 39 1.21 -2.17 12.94
CA SER A 39 0.32 -1.19 12.32
C SER A 39 -0.48 -1.74 11.12
N ILE A 40 -0.19 -2.97 10.68
CA ILE A 40 -0.74 -3.52 9.43
C ILE A 40 -2.24 -3.82 9.52
N SER A 41 -2.72 -4.31 10.66
CA SER A 41 -4.15 -4.54 10.85
C SER A 41 -4.94 -3.22 10.81
N LEU A 42 -4.42 -2.17 11.45
CA LEU A 42 -5.00 -0.84 11.40
C LEU A 42 -4.94 -0.26 9.97
N GLN A 43 -3.83 -0.45 9.26
CA GLN A 43 -3.68 -0.06 7.86
C GLN A 43 -4.73 -0.74 6.98
N SER A 44 -4.90 -2.07 7.09
CA SER A 44 -5.90 -2.83 6.34
C SER A 44 -7.32 -2.31 6.61
N PHE A 45 -7.65 -2.06 7.89
CA PHE A 45 -8.94 -1.51 8.27
C PHE A 45 -9.19 -0.12 7.68
N LEU A 46 -8.24 0.81 7.84
CA LEU A 46 -8.35 2.15 7.30
C LEU A 46 -8.38 2.16 5.76
N THR A 47 -7.68 1.26 5.09
CA THR A 47 -7.72 1.12 3.63
C THR A 47 -9.11 0.71 3.15
N ILE A 48 -9.76 -0.24 3.85
CA ILE A 48 -11.14 -0.65 3.53
C ILE A 48 -12.12 0.50 3.80
N LEU A 49 -11.95 1.23 4.90
CA LEU A 49 -12.75 2.44 5.18
C LEU A 49 -12.55 3.52 4.11
N PHE A 50 -11.32 3.74 3.67
CA PHE A 50 -10.98 4.70 2.63
C PHE A 50 -11.70 4.38 1.31
N PHE A 51 -11.71 3.12 0.86
CA PHE A 51 -12.49 2.73 -0.32
C PHE A 51 -13.98 2.91 -0.12
N TYR A 52 -14.49 2.54 1.04
CA TYR A 52 -15.91 2.72 1.33
C TYR A 52 -16.32 4.19 1.24
N PHE A 53 -15.57 5.10 1.86
CA PHE A 53 -15.88 6.52 1.83
C PHE A 53 -15.56 7.17 0.48
N PHE A 54 -14.56 6.70 -0.23
CA PHE A 54 -14.32 7.10 -1.62
C PHE A 54 -15.52 6.79 -2.51
N PHE A 55 -16.08 5.58 -2.44
CA PHE A 55 -17.27 5.21 -3.21
C PHE A 55 -18.54 5.95 -2.72
N GLN A 56 -18.67 6.20 -1.43
CA GLN A 56 -19.75 7.03 -0.90
C GLN A 56 -19.64 8.47 -1.39
N PHE A 57 -18.43 9.02 -1.48
CA PHE A 57 -18.21 10.36 -2.02
C PHE A 57 -18.60 10.44 -3.50
N ILE A 58 -18.21 9.48 -4.31
CA ILE A 58 -18.64 9.41 -5.72
C ILE A 58 -20.17 9.35 -5.83
N LYS A 59 -20.82 8.59 -4.96
CA LYS A 59 -22.28 8.38 -5.02
C LYS A 59 -23.07 9.57 -4.49
N LYS A 60 -22.66 10.17 -3.39
CA LYS A 60 -23.45 11.18 -2.65
C LYS A 60 -22.95 12.60 -2.84
N GLY A 61 -21.62 12.82 -2.87
CA GLY A 61 -21.00 14.13 -3.02
C GLY A 61 -21.32 15.15 -1.91
N ASN A 62 -21.89 14.71 -0.77
CA ASN A 62 -22.27 15.57 0.34
C ASN A 62 -21.08 15.78 1.31
N PHE A 63 -21.21 16.80 2.19
CA PHE A 63 -20.15 17.18 3.13
C PHE A 63 -19.67 16.00 4.01
N LEU A 64 -20.60 15.18 4.52
CA LEU A 64 -20.25 14.04 5.38
C LEU A 64 -19.37 13.03 4.64
N SER A 65 -19.66 12.75 3.34
CA SER A 65 -18.85 11.84 2.53
C SER A 65 -17.46 12.43 2.20
N ILE A 66 -17.40 13.74 1.94
CA ILE A 66 -16.15 14.49 1.77
C ILE A 66 -15.31 14.39 3.04
N PHE A 67 -15.87 14.74 4.18
CA PHE A 67 -15.18 14.71 5.47
C PHE A 67 -14.65 13.30 5.82
N SER A 68 -15.50 12.28 5.69
CA SER A 68 -15.13 10.91 6.03
C SER A 68 -14.02 10.36 5.11
N PHE A 69 -14.07 10.68 3.81
CA PHE A 69 -13.02 10.33 2.86
C PHE A 69 -11.69 11.04 3.18
N SER A 70 -11.75 12.35 3.46
CA SER A 70 -10.58 13.14 3.85
C SER A 70 -9.97 12.66 5.17
N LEU A 71 -10.80 12.35 6.15
CA LEU A 71 -10.37 11.85 7.45
C LEU A 71 -9.61 10.53 7.31
N THR A 72 -10.19 9.57 6.60
CA THR A 72 -9.54 8.28 6.38
C THR A 72 -8.26 8.39 5.56
N GLY A 73 -8.23 9.28 4.55
CA GLY A 73 -7.03 9.61 3.79
C GLY A 73 -5.91 10.20 4.66
N GLY A 74 -6.24 11.19 5.49
CA GLY A 74 -5.28 11.81 6.40
C GLY A 74 -4.72 10.83 7.44
N LEU A 75 -5.58 10.00 8.04
CA LEU A 75 -5.16 8.96 8.98
C LEU A 75 -4.26 7.89 8.33
N LEU A 76 -4.56 7.50 7.09
CA LEU A 76 -3.70 6.58 6.34
C LEU A 76 -2.33 7.18 6.03
N ILE A 77 -2.28 8.45 5.63
CA ILE A 77 -1.02 9.16 5.36
C ILE A 77 -0.18 9.26 6.64
N LEU A 78 -0.79 9.58 7.78
CA LEU A 78 -0.10 9.61 9.07
C LEU A 78 0.40 8.23 9.52
N LEU A 79 -0.35 7.19 9.19
CA LEU A 79 0.03 5.81 9.52
C LEU A 79 1.15 5.30 8.62
N ARG A 80 1.10 5.66 7.34
CA ARG A 80 2.01 5.16 6.30
C ARG A 80 2.22 6.22 5.22
N GLY A 81 3.41 6.79 5.15
CA GLY A 81 3.74 7.88 4.23
C GLY A 81 3.51 7.57 2.74
N GLU A 82 3.63 6.30 2.32
CA GLU A 82 3.34 5.87 0.94
C GLU A 82 1.89 6.14 0.49
N PHE A 83 0.96 6.28 1.42
CA PHE A 83 -0.42 6.64 1.11
C PHE A 83 -0.61 8.04 0.54
N ILE A 84 0.39 8.93 0.63
CA ILE A 84 0.38 10.22 -0.08
C ILE A 84 0.19 9.99 -1.59
N ALA A 85 0.96 9.07 -2.18
CA ALA A 85 0.85 8.78 -3.62
C ALA A 85 -0.53 8.21 -3.99
N ILE A 86 -1.07 7.33 -3.14
CA ILE A 86 -2.42 6.76 -3.31
C ILE A 86 -3.49 7.84 -3.19
N PHE A 87 -3.35 8.76 -2.24
CA PHE A 87 -4.29 9.84 -2.06
C PHE A 87 -4.27 10.82 -3.25
N ILE A 88 -3.09 11.17 -3.75
CA ILE A 88 -2.93 11.98 -4.97
C ILE A 88 -3.57 11.27 -6.17
N LEU A 89 -3.34 9.96 -6.36
CA LEU A 89 -4.00 9.17 -7.39
C LEU A 89 -5.53 9.28 -7.27
N SER A 90 -6.07 9.18 -6.04
CA SER A 90 -7.51 9.26 -5.78
C SER A 90 -8.08 10.62 -6.18
N LEU A 91 -7.41 11.72 -5.79
CA LEU A 91 -7.82 13.08 -6.18
C LEU A 91 -7.73 13.28 -7.69
N SER A 92 -6.66 12.79 -8.32
CA SER A 92 -6.48 12.85 -9.78
C SER A 92 -7.57 12.04 -10.50
N TYR A 93 -7.91 10.87 -9.98
CA TYR A 93 -8.99 10.05 -10.55
C TYR A 93 -10.35 10.75 -10.46
N LEU A 94 -10.68 11.34 -9.31
CA LEU A 94 -11.90 12.11 -9.12
C LEU A 94 -11.97 13.32 -10.07
N LEU A 95 -10.86 14.02 -10.27
CA LEU A 95 -10.80 15.23 -11.09
C LEU A 95 -10.86 14.91 -12.58
N PHE A 96 -9.97 14.04 -13.07
CA PHE A 96 -9.77 13.83 -14.52
C PHE A 96 -10.70 12.79 -15.12
N PHE A 97 -11.01 11.72 -14.39
CA PHE A 97 -11.84 10.62 -14.90
C PHE A 97 -13.32 10.78 -14.54
N LEU A 98 -13.62 11.24 -13.33
CA LEU A 98 -15.01 11.43 -12.88
C LEU A 98 -15.50 12.87 -13.01
N LYS A 99 -14.61 13.79 -13.36
CA LYS A 99 -14.93 15.22 -13.58
C LYS A 99 -15.65 15.86 -12.39
N ILE A 100 -15.28 15.46 -11.19
CA ILE A 100 -15.80 16.07 -9.95
C ILE A 100 -15.35 17.51 -9.87
N GLU A 101 -16.22 18.39 -9.39
CA GLU A 101 -15.95 19.82 -9.22
C GLU A 101 -14.66 20.08 -8.45
N ILE A 102 -13.78 20.92 -9.00
CA ILE A 102 -12.48 21.26 -8.39
C ILE A 102 -12.64 21.80 -6.95
N LYS A 103 -13.73 22.50 -6.64
CA LYS A 103 -14.02 23.00 -5.31
C LYS A 103 -14.14 21.86 -4.28
N LYS A 104 -14.78 20.75 -4.64
CA LYS A 104 -14.91 19.56 -3.78
C LYS A 104 -13.56 18.86 -3.60
N ILE A 105 -12.77 18.76 -4.67
CA ILE A 105 -11.41 18.19 -4.63
C ILE A 105 -10.51 19.02 -3.72
N PHE A 106 -10.54 20.36 -3.86
CA PHE A 106 -9.81 21.27 -3.00
C PHE A 106 -10.22 21.11 -1.53
N LEU A 107 -11.53 21.01 -1.25
CA LEU A 107 -12.03 20.80 0.11
C LEU A 107 -11.54 19.48 0.72
N VAL A 108 -11.52 18.38 -0.07
CA VAL A 108 -10.94 17.10 0.35
C VAL A 108 -9.46 17.28 0.71
N GLY A 109 -8.68 17.90 -0.15
CA GLY A 109 -7.25 18.17 0.09
C GLY A 109 -7.02 19.03 1.33
N LEU A 110 -7.80 20.10 1.49
CA LEU A 110 -7.70 21.02 2.64
C LEU A 110 -7.99 20.31 3.98
N ILE A 111 -9.09 19.56 4.06
CA ILE A 111 -9.44 18.81 5.27
C ILE A 111 -8.34 17.78 5.59
N THR A 112 -7.86 17.05 4.59
CA THR A 112 -6.77 16.07 4.77
C THR A 112 -5.51 16.76 5.26
N PHE A 113 -5.15 17.91 4.70
CA PHE A 113 -4.00 18.70 5.12
C PHE A 113 -4.13 19.16 6.59
N ILE A 114 -5.30 19.65 6.99
CA ILE A 114 -5.56 20.07 8.39
C ILE A 114 -5.36 18.89 9.35
N ILE A 115 -5.73 17.66 8.96
CA ILE A 115 -5.54 16.46 9.80
C ILE A 115 -4.04 16.13 9.96
N ILE A 116 -3.25 16.33 8.92
CA ILE A 116 -1.81 16.02 8.91
C ILE A 116 -1.00 17.14 9.55
N LEU A 117 -1.49 18.37 9.50
CA LEU A 117 -0.77 19.58 9.88
C LEU A 117 -0.17 19.55 11.31
N PRO A 118 -0.86 19.10 12.37
CA PRO A 118 -0.27 19.07 13.72
C PRO A 118 1.01 18.22 13.77
N TYR A 119 1.02 17.09 13.06
CA TYR A 119 2.19 16.20 13.01
C TYR A 119 3.34 16.82 12.20
N LEU A 120 3.03 17.46 11.07
CA LEU A 120 4.03 18.19 10.27
C LEU A 120 4.64 19.34 11.06
N THR A 121 3.81 20.14 11.75
CA THR A 121 4.27 21.25 12.60
C THR A 121 5.22 20.75 13.70
N ARG A 122 4.85 19.66 14.40
CA ARG A 122 5.74 19.02 15.37
C ARG A 122 7.09 18.65 14.75
N ASN A 123 7.08 18.02 13.58
CA ASN A 123 8.32 17.56 12.94
C ASN A 123 9.19 18.73 12.47
N ILE A 124 8.60 19.82 11.97
CA ILE A 124 9.32 21.05 11.61
C ILE A 124 9.97 21.66 12.87
N LEU A 125 9.24 21.78 13.97
CA LEU A 125 9.74 22.39 15.20
C LEU A 125 10.86 21.56 15.87
N ILE A 126 10.77 20.21 15.79
CA ILE A 126 11.75 19.33 16.46
C ILE A 126 12.92 19.01 15.55
N PHE A 127 12.65 18.68 14.28
CA PHE A 127 13.65 18.12 13.36
C PHE A 127 14.02 19.08 12.21
N GLU A 128 13.43 20.29 12.18
CA GLU A 128 13.72 21.31 11.15
C GLU A 128 13.47 20.79 9.71
N THR A 129 12.60 19.80 9.57
CA THR A 129 12.30 19.15 8.28
C THR A 129 10.81 18.92 8.07
N VAL A 130 10.36 19.15 6.83
CA VAL A 130 8.98 18.82 6.40
C VAL A 130 8.94 17.32 6.05
N THR A 131 8.57 16.50 6.99
CA THR A 131 8.49 15.04 6.75
C THR A 131 7.42 14.38 7.61
N ILE A 132 6.79 13.34 7.07
CA ILE A 132 5.90 12.45 7.83
C ILE A 132 6.68 11.24 8.33
N THR A 133 7.54 10.65 7.49
CA THR A 133 8.41 9.53 7.87
C THR A 133 9.82 9.75 7.36
N LYS A 134 10.80 9.25 8.07
CA LYS A 134 12.23 9.29 7.70
C LYS A 134 12.79 7.88 7.63
N SER A 135 12.31 7.11 6.65
CA SER A 135 12.81 5.75 6.40
C SER A 135 12.82 5.42 4.91
N VAL A 136 12.71 6.44 4.05
CA VAL A 136 12.68 6.24 2.60
C VAL A 136 14.03 5.73 2.11
N GLY A 137 15.13 6.35 2.56
CA GLY A 137 16.49 5.97 2.21
C GLY A 137 16.81 4.56 2.70
N TRP A 138 16.54 4.27 3.98
CA TRP A 138 16.70 2.93 4.55
C TRP A 138 15.93 1.86 3.79
N ASN A 139 14.64 2.11 3.51
CA ASN A 139 13.80 1.15 2.81
C ASN A 139 14.23 0.95 1.35
N LEU A 140 14.64 2.03 0.66
CA LEU A 140 15.15 1.93 -0.70
C LEU A 140 16.45 1.12 -0.74
N TRP A 141 17.39 1.43 0.15
CA TRP A 141 18.65 0.71 0.27
C TRP A 141 18.44 -0.75 0.65
N LYS A 142 17.58 -1.03 1.63
CA LYS A 142 17.24 -2.40 2.03
C LYS A 142 16.74 -3.23 0.86
N GLY A 143 15.96 -2.62 -0.03
CA GLY A 143 15.44 -3.28 -1.23
C GLY A 143 16.44 -3.35 -2.39
N ASN A 144 17.50 -2.53 -2.39
CA ASN A 144 18.36 -2.32 -3.55
C ASN A 144 19.85 -2.20 -3.15
N ASN A 145 20.31 -3.11 -2.29
CA ASN A 145 21.73 -3.28 -1.98
C ASN A 145 22.28 -4.57 -2.63
N PRO A 146 23.60 -4.81 -2.66
CA PRO A 146 24.22 -5.97 -3.28
C PRO A 146 23.73 -7.33 -2.76
N TYR A 147 23.20 -7.40 -1.54
CA TYR A 147 22.66 -8.62 -0.93
C TYR A 147 21.13 -8.72 -1.00
N SER A 148 20.48 -7.72 -1.62
CA SER A 148 19.01 -7.67 -1.65
C SER A 148 18.41 -8.78 -2.50
N THR A 149 17.42 -9.44 -1.90
CA THR A 149 16.43 -10.31 -2.54
C THR A 149 15.10 -9.58 -2.67
N VAL A 150 14.04 -10.29 -3.01
CA VAL A 150 12.67 -9.75 -3.05
C VAL A 150 12.27 -9.14 -1.70
N GLU A 151 12.62 -9.78 -0.58
CA GLU A 151 12.32 -9.33 0.78
C GLU A 151 13.32 -8.29 1.32
N GLY A 152 14.29 -7.91 0.49
CA GLY A 152 15.38 -7.00 0.85
C GLY A 152 16.46 -7.66 1.70
N SER A 153 17.49 -6.88 2.05
CA SER A 153 18.53 -7.29 2.99
C SER A 153 18.89 -6.12 3.92
N SER A 154 19.01 -6.41 5.21
CA SER A 154 19.42 -5.41 6.22
C SER A 154 20.91 -5.49 6.54
N GLN A 155 21.70 -6.25 5.77
CA GLN A 155 23.12 -6.43 6.00
C GLN A 155 23.88 -5.18 5.57
N VAL A 156 24.33 -4.41 6.55
CA VAL A 156 25.21 -3.24 6.35
C VAL A 156 26.66 -3.73 6.24
N TYR A 157 27.41 -3.22 5.30
CA TYR A 157 28.76 -3.73 4.95
C TYR A 157 29.75 -2.61 4.64
N GLY A 158 31.03 -2.93 4.79
CA GLY A 158 32.16 -2.11 4.36
C GLY A 158 32.12 -0.66 4.84
N ASN A 159 32.44 0.24 3.95
CA ASN A 159 32.49 1.68 4.21
C ASN A 159 31.14 2.26 4.68
N LEU A 160 30.01 1.68 4.25
CA LEU A 160 28.69 2.12 4.71
C LEU A 160 28.52 1.94 6.23
N ALA A 161 29.05 0.83 6.79
CA ALA A 161 28.99 0.59 8.23
C ALA A 161 29.77 1.66 9.01
N GLU A 162 30.94 2.05 8.50
CA GLU A 162 31.76 3.10 9.10
C GLU A 162 31.10 4.48 9.00
N GLN A 163 30.52 4.81 7.85
CA GLN A 163 29.78 6.06 7.65
C GLN A 163 28.63 6.18 8.65
N ILE A 164 27.80 5.13 8.79
CA ILE A 164 26.67 5.12 9.73
C ILE A 164 27.15 5.22 11.18
N LYS A 165 28.25 4.52 11.54
CA LYS A 165 28.84 4.57 12.88
C LYS A 165 29.33 5.98 13.28
N ASN A 166 29.82 6.73 12.30
CA ASN A 166 30.39 8.07 12.51
C ASN A 166 29.31 9.17 12.57
N ILE A 167 28.06 8.88 12.29
CA ILE A 167 26.96 9.85 12.41
C ILE A 167 26.72 10.17 13.90
N PRO A 168 26.71 11.46 14.28
CA PRO A 168 26.41 11.86 15.66
C PRO A 168 25.05 11.34 16.14
N LYS A 169 25.01 10.69 17.29
CA LYS A 169 23.79 10.15 17.91
C LYS A 169 22.97 11.25 18.61
N ASN A 170 22.51 12.23 17.85
CA ASN A 170 21.67 13.34 18.30
C ASN A 170 20.26 13.24 17.70
N LYS A 171 19.42 14.27 17.90
CA LYS A 171 18.04 14.32 17.35
C LYS A 171 17.95 14.18 15.83
N PHE A 172 19.03 14.40 15.10
CA PHE A 172 19.09 14.29 13.64
C PHE A 172 19.67 12.96 13.13
N TYR A 173 20.02 12.04 14.03
CA TYR A 173 20.68 10.77 13.66
C TYR A 173 19.89 10.00 12.58
N GLU A 174 18.57 9.83 12.77
CA GLU A 174 17.73 9.10 11.81
C GLU A 174 17.65 9.80 10.45
N ILE A 175 17.62 11.13 10.44
CA ILE A 175 17.57 11.94 9.21
C ILE A 175 18.88 11.79 8.43
N ASN A 176 20.00 11.89 9.12
CA ASN A 176 21.32 11.83 8.50
C ASN A 176 21.65 10.40 8.01
N SER A 177 21.29 9.38 8.81
CA SER A 177 21.48 7.99 8.40
C SER A 177 20.58 7.62 7.21
N ASP A 178 19.32 8.08 7.18
CA ASP A 178 18.41 7.84 6.05
C ASP A 178 18.96 8.44 4.75
N LYS A 179 19.59 9.63 4.82
CA LYS A 179 20.25 10.26 3.67
C LYS A 179 21.43 9.41 3.16
N VAL A 180 22.28 8.92 4.05
CA VAL A 180 23.42 8.06 3.67
C VAL A 180 22.93 6.78 3.00
N PHE A 181 21.87 6.15 3.54
CA PHE A 181 21.25 4.98 2.92
C PHE A 181 20.64 5.30 1.55
N LEU A 182 20.01 6.46 1.39
CA LEU A 182 19.43 6.90 0.12
C LEU A 182 20.51 7.04 -0.96
N ASP A 183 21.61 7.73 -0.63
CA ASP A 183 22.71 7.96 -1.55
C ASP A 183 23.37 6.63 -1.97
N GLU A 184 23.57 5.70 -1.02
CA GLU A 184 24.12 4.38 -1.32
C GLU A 184 23.17 3.52 -2.14
N ALA A 185 21.85 3.62 -1.93
CA ALA A 185 20.86 2.94 -2.76
C ALA A 185 20.93 3.40 -4.22
N PHE A 186 20.96 4.70 -4.47
CA PHE A 186 21.09 5.24 -5.83
C PHE A 186 22.42 4.85 -6.47
N LYS A 187 23.53 4.87 -5.73
CA LYS A 187 24.82 4.41 -6.22
C LYS A 187 24.78 2.95 -6.66
N ASN A 188 24.19 2.07 -5.85
CA ASN A 188 24.02 0.66 -6.19
C ASN A 188 23.19 0.48 -7.47
N ILE A 189 22.04 1.16 -7.56
CA ILE A 189 21.16 1.08 -8.73
C ILE A 189 21.87 1.57 -9.99
N ASN A 190 22.62 2.67 -9.92
CA ASN A 190 23.34 3.22 -11.05
C ASN A 190 24.49 2.32 -11.51
N ASN A 191 25.16 1.63 -10.58
CA ASN A 191 26.25 0.72 -10.90
C ASN A 191 25.78 -0.56 -11.58
N GLU A 192 24.63 -1.11 -11.21
CA GLU A 192 24.08 -2.36 -11.72
C GLU A 192 22.61 -2.24 -12.15
N PRO A 193 22.23 -1.33 -13.08
CA PRO A 193 20.83 -1.01 -13.36
C PRO A 193 20.02 -2.22 -13.86
N VAL A 194 20.60 -3.08 -14.65
CA VAL A 194 19.94 -4.29 -15.18
C VAL A 194 19.57 -5.26 -14.06
N ARG A 195 20.47 -5.45 -13.09
CA ARG A 195 20.22 -6.30 -11.92
C ARG A 195 19.00 -5.82 -11.14
N TYR A 196 18.96 -4.51 -10.83
CA TYR A 196 17.87 -3.95 -10.03
C TYR A 196 16.56 -3.87 -10.81
N LEU A 197 16.61 -3.72 -12.13
CA LEU A 197 15.43 -3.85 -12.99
C LEU A 197 14.85 -5.27 -12.92
N ILE A 198 15.69 -6.29 -13.05
CA ILE A 198 15.26 -7.69 -12.90
C ILE A 198 14.69 -7.96 -11.51
N LEU A 199 15.35 -7.42 -10.48
CA LEU A 199 14.88 -7.54 -9.10
C LEU A 199 13.51 -6.85 -8.89
N PHE A 200 13.30 -5.67 -9.50
CA PHE A 200 12.00 -4.98 -9.50
C PHE A 200 10.89 -5.87 -10.07
N PHE A 201 11.09 -6.49 -11.24
CA PHE A 201 10.08 -7.40 -11.82
C PHE A 201 9.85 -8.66 -10.97
N LYS A 202 10.89 -9.20 -10.33
CA LYS A 202 10.72 -10.30 -9.36
C LYS A 202 9.85 -9.86 -8.17
N LYS A 203 10.03 -8.63 -7.67
CA LYS A 203 9.20 -8.04 -6.62
C LYS A 203 7.75 -7.86 -7.07
N VAL A 204 7.50 -7.36 -8.30
CA VAL A 204 6.15 -7.24 -8.90
C VAL A 204 5.43 -8.58 -8.89
N LEU A 205 6.07 -9.63 -9.41
CA LEU A 205 5.49 -10.98 -9.45
C LEU A 205 5.25 -11.53 -8.04
N SER A 206 6.21 -11.34 -7.15
CA SER A 206 6.09 -11.77 -5.75
C SER A 206 4.96 -11.05 -5.02
N PHE A 207 4.71 -9.77 -5.31
CA PHE A 207 3.63 -9.01 -4.68
C PHE A 207 2.25 -9.47 -5.16
N MET A 208 2.10 -9.77 -6.46
CA MET A 208 0.85 -10.30 -7.01
C MET A 208 0.56 -11.74 -6.58
N PHE A 209 1.60 -12.57 -6.59
CA PHE A 209 1.49 -14.01 -6.34
C PHE A 209 2.16 -14.39 -5.02
N ILE A 210 3.31 -15.05 -5.07
CA ILE A 210 4.11 -15.40 -3.88
C ILE A 210 5.60 -15.28 -4.16
N ASP A 211 6.40 -15.15 -3.11
CA ASP A 211 7.84 -15.39 -3.18
C ASP A 211 8.16 -16.80 -2.70
N ILE A 212 8.52 -17.67 -3.65
CA ILE A 212 8.86 -19.08 -3.36
C ILE A 212 10.13 -19.16 -2.49
N LYS A 213 10.99 -18.14 -2.53
CA LYS A 213 12.25 -18.06 -1.77
C LYS A 213 12.10 -17.21 -0.51
N SER A 214 10.87 -17.02 -0.01
CA SER A 214 10.64 -16.23 1.18
C SER A 214 11.38 -16.76 2.40
N THR A 215 11.96 -15.86 3.16
CA THR A 215 12.60 -16.13 4.45
C THR A 215 11.63 -15.98 5.64
N GLN A 216 10.34 -15.83 5.35
CA GLN A 216 9.28 -15.59 6.35
C GLN A 216 8.34 -16.83 6.48
N PRO A 217 8.80 -17.96 7.06
CA PRO A 217 8.03 -19.22 7.07
C PRO A 217 6.71 -19.10 7.82
N ASN A 218 6.63 -18.23 8.83
CA ASN A 218 5.40 -18.00 9.57
C ASN A 218 4.28 -17.36 8.75
N TYR A 219 4.65 -16.59 7.70
CA TYR A 219 3.69 -16.01 6.76
C TYR A 219 3.46 -16.91 5.55
N TYR A 220 4.46 -17.70 5.13
CA TYR A 220 4.42 -18.54 3.95
C TYR A 220 4.55 -20.03 4.29
N ASN A 221 3.64 -20.55 5.08
CA ASN A 221 3.37 -21.97 5.21
C ASN A 221 2.29 -22.39 4.18
N PRO A 222 2.05 -23.71 3.95
CA PRO A 222 1.06 -24.19 2.98
C PRO A 222 -0.34 -23.59 3.15
N TRP A 223 -0.78 -23.35 4.37
CA TRP A 223 -2.09 -22.76 4.66
C TRP A 223 -2.20 -21.28 4.29
N HIS A 224 -1.07 -20.59 4.16
CA HIS A 224 -1.03 -19.20 3.77
C HIS A 224 -0.73 -19.00 2.29
N TYR A 225 0.29 -19.68 1.73
CA TYR A 225 0.71 -19.41 0.35
C TYR A 225 -0.28 -19.92 -0.69
N LEU A 226 -0.93 -21.11 -0.46
CA LEU A 226 -1.92 -21.62 -1.40
C LEU A 226 -3.11 -20.69 -1.60
N PRO A 227 -3.78 -20.18 -0.54
CA PRO A 227 -4.83 -19.16 -0.70
C PRO A 227 -4.35 -17.87 -1.35
N VAL A 228 -3.13 -17.40 -1.03
CA VAL A 228 -2.56 -16.18 -1.64
C VAL A 228 -2.29 -16.38 -3.12
N LEU A 229 -1.72 -17.51 -3.51
CA LEU A 229 -1.47 -17.84 -4.91
C LEU A 229 -2.78 -17.98 -5.71
N PHE A 230 -3.77 -18.66 -5.13
CA PHE A 230 -5.10 -18.80 -5.72
C PHE A 230 -5.74 -17.42 -5.97
N LEU A 231 -5.74 -16.54 -4.98
CA LEU A 231 -6.25 -15.17 -5.14
C LEU A 231 -5.45 -14.38 -6.18
N GLY A 232 -4.12 -14.53 -6.20
CA GLY A 232 -3.27 -13.88 -7.20
C GLY A 232 -3.68 -14.24 -8.62
N ILE A 233 -3.85 -15.54 -8.90
CA ILE A 233 -4.23 -16.04 -10.23
C ILE A 233 -5.67 -15.61 -10.58
N THR A 234 -6.63 -15.91 -9.72
CA THR A 234 -8.05 -15.64 -10.01
C THR A 234 -8.36 -14.15 -10.10
N SER A 235 -7.72 -13.32 -9.27
CA SER A 235 -7.89 -11.86 -9.36
C SER A 235 -7.28 -11.30 -10.65
N THR A 236 -6.13 -11.81 -11.10
CA THR A 236 -5.52 -11.41 -12.37
C THR A 236 -6.45 -11.72 -13.54
N LEU A 237 -7.00 -12.92 -13.58
CA LEU A 237 -8.01 -13.29 -14.59
C LEU A 237 -9.26 -12.42 -14.47
N GLY A 238 -9.72 -12.13 -13.24
CA GLY A 238 -10.85 -11.24 -12.98
C GLY A 238 -10.62 -9.81 -13.48
N ILE A 239 -9.38 -9.30 -13.37
CA ILE A 239 -9.02 -7.98 -13.94
C ILE A 239 -9.13 -8.01 -15.47
N ILE A 240 -8.67 -9.08 -16.11
CA ILE A 240 -8.69 -9.22 -17.58
C ILE A 240 -10.12 -9.22 -18.10
N VAL A 241 -11.04 -9.94 -17.43
CA VAL A 241 -12.45 -10.04 -17.85
C VAL A 241 -13.33 -8.90 -17.30
N SER A 242 -12.77 -8.01 -16.47
CA SER A 242 -13.53 -6.96 -15.80
C SER A 242 -14.15 -5.99 -16.80
N ASN A 243 -15.39 -5.56 -16.49
CA ASN A 243 -16.07 -4.54 -17.28
C ASN A 243 -15.43 -3.17 -17.07
N LYS A 244 -14.69 -2.67 -18.07
CA LYS A 244 -14.00 -1.38 -18.05
C LYS A 244 -14.94 -0.16 -17.93
N LYS A 245 -16.25 -0.33 -18.01
CA LYS A 245 -17.23 0.76 -17.82
C LYS A 245 -17.47 1.10 -16.35
N SER A 246 -17.10 0.22 -15.40
CA SER A 246 -17.21 0.51 -13.97
C SER A 246 -16.08 1.40 -13.49
N HIS A 247 -16.39 2.65 -13.17
CA HIS A 247 -15.42 3.59 -12.60
C HIS A 247 -14.81 3.09 -11.28
N GLN A 248 -15.62 2.44 -10.44
CA GLN A 248 -15.14 1.90 -9.16
C GLN A 248 -14.13 0.78 -9.37
N LEU A 249 -14.40 -0.17 -10.29
CA LEU A 249 -13.46 -1.25 -10.60
C LEU A 249 -12.19 -0.70 -11.24
N ASN A 250 -12.29 0.26 -12.16
CA ASN A 250 -11.12 0.90 -12.77
C ASN A 250 -10.23 1.60 -11.73
N TYR A 251 -10.84 2.28 -10.76
CA TYR A 251 -10.08 2.86 -9.65
C TYR A 251 -9.36 1.80 -8.81
N LEU A 252 -10.00 0.68 -8.49
CA LEU A 252 -9.37 -0.42 -7.75
C LEU A 252 -8.21 -1.05 -8.54
N ILE A 253 -8.31 -1.14 -9.87
CA ILE A 253 -7.20 -1.57 -10.73
C ILE A 253 -6.02 -0.60 -10.62
N LEU A 254 -6.27 0.70 -10.76
CA LEU A 254 -5.23 1.72 -10.65
C LEU A 254 -4.56 1.72 -9.27
N TYR A 255 -5.36 1.60 -8.21
CA TYR A 255 -4.85 1.45 -6.85
C TYR A 255 -3.94 0.21 -6.72
N LEU A 256 -4.38 -0.94 -7.23
CA LEU A 256 -3.60 -2.18 -7.20
C LEU A 256 -2.26 -2.01 -7.90
N PHE A 257 -2.26 -1.48 -9.12
CA PHE A 257 -1.03 -1.23 -9.88
C PHE A 257 -0.09 -0.25 -9.17
N LEU A 258 -0.63 0.86 -8.63
CA LEU A 258 0.20 1.83 -7.91
C LEU A 258 0.82 1.19 -6.65
N ASN A 259 0.08 0.39 -5.89
CA ASN A 259 0.63 -0.34 -4.74
C ASN A 259 1.75 -1.30 -5.16
N ILE A 260 1.53 -2.09 -6.21
CA ILE A 260 2.54 -3.00 -6.73
C ILE A 260 3.82 -2.23 -7.08
N ILE A 261 3.70 -1.12 -7.80
CA ILE A 261 4.85 -0.30 -8.20
C ILE A 261 5.57 0.26 -6.97
N ILE A 262 4.84 0.91 -6.05
CA ILE A 262 5.43 1.52 -4.85
C ILE A 262 6.21 0.48 -4.05
N PHE A 263 5.59 -0.65 -3.69
CA PHE A 263 6.29 -1.65 -2.87
C PHE A 263 7.43 -2.33 -3.64
N SER A 264 7.32 -2.50 -4.96
CA SER A 264 8.38 -3.13 -5.77
C SER A 264 9.62 -2.27 -5.95
N ILE A 265 9.51 -0.94 -5.83
CA ILE A 265 10.68 -0.04 -5.77
C ILE A 265 11.50 -0.31 -4.50
N PHE A 266 10.84 -0.62 -3.39
CA PHE A 266 11.49 -0.90 -2.11
C PHE A 266 11.77 -2.41 -1.96
N PHE A 267 11.00 -3.12 -1.14
CA PHE A 267 11.07 -4.57 -0.94
C PHE A 267 9.69 -5.10 -0.56
N ILE A 268 9.48 -6.40 -0.79
CA ILE A 268 8.18 -7.04 -0.56
C ILE A 268 8.27 -7.95 0.67
N LEU A 269 7.42 -7.69 1.65
CA LEU A 269 7.17 -8.64 2.74
C LEU A 269 5.77 -9.23 2.59
N PRO A 270 5.55 -10.49 3.00
CA PRO A 270 4.24 -11.14 2.86
C PRO A 270 3.10 -10.32 3.46
N ARG A 271 3.32 -9.67 4.59
CA ARG A 271 2.35 -8.82 5.29
C ARG A 271 1.87 -7.60 4.49
N TYR A 272 2.66 -7.11 3.54
CA TYR A 272 2.25 -5.95 2.71
C TYR A 272 1.10 -6.29 1.76
N LYS A 273 0.91 -7.57 1.44
CA LYS A 273 -0.23 -8.05 0.63
C LYS A 273 -1.59 -7.80 1.27
N LEU A 274 -1.66 -7.62 2.58
CA LEU A 274 -2.92 -7.34 3.29
C LEU A 274 -3.65 -6.12 2.76
N GLY A 275 -2.92 -5.13 2.23
CA GLY A 275 -3.51 -3.96 1.58
C GLY A 275 -4.21 -4.25 0.25
N ILE A 276 -3.87 -5.36 -0.42
CA ILE A 276 -4.42 -5.73 -1.72
C ILE A 276 -5.39 -6.92 -1.68
N ILE A 277 -5.35 -7.76 -0.64
CA ILE A 277 -6.23 -8.93 -0.51
C ILE A 277 -7.71 -8.60 -0.70
N PRO A 278 -8.28 -7.54 -0.09
CA PRO A 278 -9.68 -7.19 -0.31
C PRO A 278 -10.00 -6.94 -1.79
N ILE A 279 -9.09 -6.30 -2.52
CA ILE A 279 -9.23 -6.01 -3.94
C ILE A 279 -9.13 -7.29 -4.76
N GLN A 280 -8.19 -8.18 -4.43
CA GLN A 280 -8.06 -9.47 -5.07
C GLN A 280 -9.32 -10.31 -4.90
N ILE A 281 -9.97 -10.31 -3.73
CA ILE A 281 -11.26 -10.97 -3.51
C ILE A 281 -12.34 -10.37 -4.41
N ILE A 282 -12.41 -9.04 -4.56
CA ILE A 282 -13.37 -8.38 -5.44
C ILE A 282 -13.17 -8.86 -6.89
N PHE A 283 -11.93 -8.85 -7.41
CA PHE A 283 -11.69 -9.29 -8.79
C PHE A 283 -11.85 -10.80 -8.99
N THR A 284 -11.58 -11.61 -7.98
CA THR A 284 -11.91 -13.04 -8.00
C THR A 284 -13.43 -13.24 -8.17
N ASN A 285 -14.25 -12.45 -7.47
CA ASN A 285 -15.70 -12.51 -7.65
C ASN A 285 -16.13 -11.99 -9.03
N VAL A 286 -15.46 -10.99 -9.59
CA VAL A 286 -15.71 -10.56 -10.97
C VAL A 286 -15.50 -11.73 -11.94
N LEU A 287 -14.41 -12.49 -11.77
CA LEU A 287 -14.17 -13.69 -12.58
C LEU A 287 -15.32 -14.69 -12.48
N PHE A 288 -15.69 -15.08 -11.25
CA PHE A 288 -16.73 -16.10 -11.03
C PHE A 288 -18.15 -15.66 -11.41
N ASN A 289 -18.40 -14.35 -11.50
CA ASN A 289 -19.67 -13.85 -12.04
C ASN A 289 -19.68 -13.71 -13.56
N TYR A 290 -18.52 -13.78 -14.20
CA TYR A 290 -18.39 -13.72 -15.65
C TYR A 290 -18.56 -15.09 -16.29
N VAL A 291 -18.14 -16.14 -15.59
CA VAL A 291 -18.30 -17.56 -15.99
C VAL A 291 -19.67 -18.07 -15.57
#